data_d3382bfa4c253a56ad82287384034a39
#
_entry.id   d3382bfa4c253a56ad82287384034a39
#
_cell.length_a   1.000
_cell.length_b   1.000
_cell.length_c   1.000
_cell.angle_alpha   90.00
_cell.angle_beta   90.00
_cell.angle_gamma   90.00
#
_symmetry.space_group_name_H-M   'P 1'
#
loop_
_entity.id
_entity.type
_entity.pdbx_description
1 polymer ?
#
loop_
_entity_poly.entity_id
_entity_poly.type
_entity_poly.pdbx_seq_one_letter_code
_entity_poly.pdbx_strand_id
1 'polypeptide(L)'
;MFSSHLALSLHETCNYAEQTHYGMSAIFNQTIIQKIMEKIILTGDRPTGKLHLGHYVGSLRRRVELQNSGEFDKIYVMIADAQALTDNADNPEKIRQNIIEVALDYLSAGLDPEKTTIFIQSQVPELCELTVYYMNLVTVSRVQRNPTVKTEIKMRNFETSIPVGFFCYPVSQASDITAFRATTVPAGEDQEPMIELTREIVGRFNNIYGKTLVEPEILLPDNAACMRLPGIDGKAKMSKSLGNCIYLSDTAKDVAKKVKSMYTDPLHLNVSDPGHLEGNCPFIYLDAFCKDEHFAKYCPDYKNLQEMKDHYTRGGLGDGTVKKFLINILEETLAPIRERRQEFEKDIPAVFDILKRGSEEARRVAAATLDDVRRAMRINYFDDADLIAEQAKKYQK
;
A
#
# COMPACT_ATOMS: atom_id res chain seq x y z
N MET A 1 -44.20 -53.63 -30.10
CA MET A 1 -42.97 -53.48 -29.26
C MET A 1 -41.97 -52.48 -29.86
N PHE A 2 -42.39 -51.38 -30.49
CA PHE A 2 -41.47 -50.38 -31.08
C PHE A 2 -41.68 -48.95 -30.53
N SER A 3 -42.63 -48.78 -29.56
CA SER A 3 -42.99 -47.43 -29.04
C SER A 3 -42.30 -47.05 -27.74
N SER A 4 -41.72 -48.01 -26.99
CA SER A 4 -41.14 -47.75 -25.67
C SER A 4 -39.64 -47.35 -25.69
N HIS A 5 -38.92 -47.69 -26.76
CA HIS A 5 -37.49 -47.31 -26.87
C HIS A 5 -37.26 -45.89 -27.35
N LEU A 6 -38.21 -45.32 -28.12
CA LEU A 6 -38.06 -43.94 -28.60
C LEU A 6 -38.36 -42.89 -27.49
N ALA A 7 -39.25 -43.23 -26.53
CA ALA A 7 -39.58 -42.34 -25.42
C ALA A 7 -38.46 -42.26 -24.39
N LEU A 8 -37.73 -43.33 -24.10
CA LEU A 8 -36.56 -43.34 -23.21
C LEU A 8 -35.37 -42.57 -23.77
N SER A 9 -35.12 -42.67 -25.10
CA SER A 9 -34.04 -41.93 -25.75
C SER A 9 -34.28 -40.42 -25.79
N LEU A 10 -35.52 -39.99 -25.92
CA LEU A 10 -35.86 -38.55 -25.91
C LEU A 10 -35.81 -37.96 -24.47
N HIS A 11 -36.08 -38.78 -23.45
CA HIS A 11 -35.99 -38.30 -22.05
C HIS A 11 -34.53 -38.19 -21.57
N GLU A 12 -33.66 -39.11 -21.99
CA GLU A 12 -32.21 -39.05 -21.70
C GLU A 12 -31.53 -37.87 -22.45
N THR A 13 -31.88 -37.64 -23.71
CA THR A 13 -31.35 -36.47 -24.46
C THR A 13 -31.84 -35.12 -23.94
N CYS A 14 -33.08 -35.06 -23.42
CA CYS A 14 -33.60 -33.83 -22.80
C CYS A 14 -32.90 -33.52 -21.45
N ASN A 15 -32.68 -34.56 -20.61
CA ASN A 15 -31.95 -34.36 -19.33
C ASN A 15 -30.47 -34.05 -19.58
N TYR A 16 -29.85 -34.55 -20.64
CA TYR A 16 -28.46 -34.18 -20.98
C TYR A 16 -28.37 -32.73 -21.49
N ALA A 17 -29.34 -32.26 -22.25
CA ALA A 17 -29.40 -30.90 -22.75
C ALA A 17 -29.67 -29.89 -21.61
N GLU A 18 -30.53 -30.20 -20.63
CA GLU A 18 -30.77 -29.34 -19.45
C GLU A 18 -29.53 -29.26 -18.53
N GLN A 19 -28.84 -30.40 -18.26
CA GLN A 19 -27.61 -30.38 -17.45
C GLN A 19 -26.48 -29.64 -18.12
N THR A 20 -26.32 -29.72 -19.45
CA THR A 20 -25.32 -28.95 -20.19
C THR A 20 -25.68 -27.45 -20.27
N HIS A 21 -26.96 -27.09 -20.37
CA HIS A 21 -27.41 -25.72 -20.33
C HIS A 21 -27.22 -25.05 -18.94
N TYR A 22 -27.47 -25.80 -17.85
CA TYR A 22 -27.19 -25.29 -16.49
C TYR A 22 -25.70 -25.17 -16.22
N GLY A 23 -24.89 -26.14 -16.69
CA GLY A 23 -23.43 -26.09 -16.56
C GLY A 23 -22.81 -24.93 -17.38
N MET A 24 -23.24 -24.74 -18.61
CA MET A 24 -22.76 -23.63 -19.45
C MET A 24 -23.24 -22.27 -18.96
N SER A 25 -24.47 -22.16 -18.44
CA SER A 25 -24.98 -20.93 -17.83
C SER A 25 -24.23 -20.58 -16.54
N ALA A 26 -23.88 -21.57 -15.71
CA ALA A 26 -23.08 -21.34 -14.49
C ALA A 26 -21.64 -20.93 -14.80
N ILE A 27 -21.00 -21.57 -15.80
CA ILE A 27 -19.66 -21.20 -16.28
C ILE A 27 -19.67 -19.83 -16.95
N PHE A 28 -20.70 -19.54 -17.78
CA PHE A 28 -20.87 -18.25 -18.45
C PHE A 28 -21.14 -17.13 -17.42
N ASN A 29 -21.97 -17.39 -16.41
CA ASN A 29 -22.19 -16.46 -15.30
C ASN A 29 -20.95 -16.29 -14.43
N GLN A 30 -20.16 -17.33 -14.14
CA GLN A 30 -18.88 -17.20 -13.43
C GLN A 30 -17.87 -16.40 -14.25
N THR A 31 -17.78 -16.62 -15.56
CA THR A 31 -16.87 -15.88 -16.46
C THR A 31 -17.32 -14.42 -16.62
N ILE A 32 -18.63 -14.14 -16.65
CA ILE A 32 -19.18 -12.78 -16.66
C ILE A 32 -18.99 -12.09 -15.31
N ILE A 33 -19.19 -12.80 -14.19
CA ILE A 33 -18.97 -12.27 -12.84
C ILE A 33 -17.49 -11.97 -12.61
N GLN A 34 -16.58 -12.81 -13.12
CA GLN A 34 -15.13 -12.54 -13.09
C GLN A 34 -14.74 -11.31 -13.95
N LYS A 35 -15.54 -10.98 -14.98
CA LYS A 35 -15.31 -9.84 -15.86
C LYS A 35 -15.91 -8.51 -15.32
N ILE A 36 -16.63 -8.55 -14.19
CA ILE A 36 -17.34 -7.40 -13.61
C ILE A 36 -16.84 -7.06 -12.19
N MET A 37 -15.85 -7.78 -11.64
CA MET A 37 -15.25 -7.34 -10.37
C MET A 37 -14.32 -6.15 -10.66
N GLU A 38 -14.73 -4.96 -10.15
CA GLU A 38 -13.87 -3.78 -10.17
C GLU A 38 -12.50 -4.12 -9.57
N LYS A 39 -11.45 -3.74 -10.27
CA LYS A 39 -10.07 -3.85 -9.77
C LYS A 39 -9.76 -2.61 -8.92
N ILE A 40 -9.71 -2.80 -7.63
CA ILE A 40 -9.59 -1.71 -6.66
C ILE A 40 -8.26 -1.84 -5.90
N ILE A 41 -7.50 -0.76 -5.89
CA ILE A 41 -6.29 -0.62 -5.05
C ILE A 41 -6.65 0.11 -3.76
N LEU A 42 -6.13 -0.41 -2.63
CA LEU A 42 -5.94 0.35 -1.41
C LEU A 42 -4.47 0.35 -1.02
N THR A 43 -3.97 1.51 -0.67
CA THR A 43 -2.62 1.72 -0.13
C THR A 43 -2.61 2.96 0.76
N GLY A 44 -1.52 3.22 1.47
CA GLY A 44 -1.41 4.41 2.30
C GLY A 44 -0.13 4.47 3.13
N ASP A 45 0.06 5.58 3.83
CA ASP A 45 1.17 5.79 4.75
C ASP A 45 0.69 6.45 6.04
N ARG A 46 1.41 6.16 7.14
CA ARG A 46 1.17 6.83 8.43
C ARG A 46 1.80 8.23 8.43
N PRO A 47 1.07 9.27 8.84
CA PRO A 47 1.57 10.65 8.86
C PRO A 47 2.51 10.90 10.05
N THR A 48 3.64 10.21 10.10
CA THR A 48 4.65 10.32 11.15
C THR A 48 5.79 11.28 10.81
N GLY A 49 5.70 11.99 9.70
CA GLY A 49 6.67 12.96 9.16
C GLY A 49 6.64 12.97 7.64
N LYS A 50 7.40 13.89 7.03
CA LYS A 50 7.58 14.01 5.57
C LYS A 50 8.01 12.68 4.94
N LEU A 51 7.66 12.46 3.67
CA LEU A 51 8.11 11.30 2.94
C LEU A 51 9.54 11.51 2.41
N HIS A 52 10.28 10.43 2.31
CA HIS A 52 11.67 10.43 1.85
C HIS A 52 11.85 9.50 0.65
N LEU A 53 13.04 9.50 0.01
CA LEU A 53 13.33 8.69 -1.16
C LEU A 53 13.02 7.21 -0.99
N GLY A 54 13.17 6.67 0.24
CA GLY A 54 12.78 5.28 0.52
C GLY A 54 11.28 5.02 0.35
N HIS A 55 10.39 5.97 0.71
CA HIS A 55 8.95 5.85 0.43
C HIS A 55 8.67 6.03 -1.07
N TYR A 56 9.39 6.96 -1.72
CA TYR A 56 9.21 7.21 -3.15
C TYR A 56 9.51 5.96 -3.98
N VAL A 57 10.68 5.37 -3.80
CA VAL A 57 11.10 4.18 -4.54
C VAL A 57 10.31 2.93 -4.11
N GLY A 58 10.07 2.78 -2.81
CA GLY A 58 9.41 1.58 -2.26
C GLY A 58 7.92 1.50 -2.55
N SER A 59 7.23 2.64 -2.75
CA SER A 59 5.78 2.60 -2.94
C SER A 59 5.22 3.74 -3.79
N LEU A 60 5.61 5.00 -3.54
CA LEU A 60 4.89 6.15 -4.09
C LEU A 60 5.02 6.24 -5.62
N ARG A 61 6.21 6.00 -6.17
CA ARG A 61 6.45 5.93 -7.62
C ARG A 61 5.55 4.88 -8.27
N ARG A 62 5.46 3.69 -7.68
CA ARG A 62 4.59 2.62 -8.19
C ARG A 62 3.11 2.98 -8.12
N ARG A 63 2.65 3.70 -7.09
CA ARG A 63 1.27 4.19 -7.01
C ARG A 63 0.93 5.12 -8.16
N VAL A 64 1.84 6.03 -8.52
CA VAL A 64 1.66 6.93 -9.67
C VAL A 64 1.66 6.16 -10.99
N GLU A 65 2.51 5.15 -11.15
CA GLU A 65 2.52 4.27 -12.32
C GLU A 65 1.19 3.50 -12.44
N LEU A 66 0.71 2.90 -11.35
CA LEU A 66 -0.56 2.17 -11.32
C LEU A 66 -1.76 3.09 -11.60
N GLN A 67 -1.75 4.33 -11.06
CA GLN A 67 -2.76 5.34 -11.38
C GLN A 67 -2.84 5.63 -12.88
N ASN A 68 -1.71 5.66 -13.57
CA ASN A 68 -1.62 6.02 -14.97
C ASN A 68 -1.66 4.81 -15.93
N SER A 69 -1.64 3.58 -15.41
CA SER A 69 -1.68 2.36 -16.22
C SER A 69 -3.05 2.11 -16.87
N GLY A 70 -4.13 2.58 -16.24
CA GLY A 70 -5.50 2.27 -16.66
C GLY A 70 -5.94 0.84 -16.36
N GLU A 71 -5.16 0.09 -15.58
CA GLU A 71 -5.47 -1.31 -15.22
C GLU A 71 -6.46 -1.44 -14.06
N PHE A 72 -6.64 -0.38 -13.28
CA PHE A 72 -7.46 -0.34 -12.07
C PHE A 72 -8.60 0.65 -12.21
N ASP A 73 -9.78 0.22 -11.79
CA ASP A 73 -11.01 1.02 -11.87
C ASP A 73 -11.02 2.10 -10.80
N LYS A 74 -10.45 1.81 -9.61
CA LYS A 74 -10.38 2.74 -8.47
C LYS A 74 -9.09 2.59 -7.69
N ILE A 75 -8.57 3.70 -7.21
CA ILE A 75 -7.39 3.76 -6.37
C ILE A 75 -7.69 4.61 -5.15
N TYR A 76 -7.55 4.01 -3.97
CA TYR A 76 -7.67 4.66 -2.67
C TYR A 76 -6.29 4.79 -2.03
N VAL A 77 -5.91 6.00 -1.65
CA VAL A 77 -4.65 6.29 -0.96
C VAL A 77 -4.95 6.94 0.39
N MET A 78 -4.70 6.18 1.44
CA MET A 78 -5.04 6.54 2.81
C MET A 78 -3.90 7.27 3.52
N ILE A 79 -4.21 8.33 4.22
CA ILE A 79 -3.36 8.90 5.26
C ILE A 79 -3.81 8.26 6.58
N ALA A 80 -3.04 7.29 7.08
CA ALA A 80 -3.42 6.40 8.17
C ALA A 80 -3.10 7.04 9.55
N ASP A 81 -3.84 8.07 9.91
CA ASP A 81 -3.65 8.84 11.14
C ASP A 81 -4.07 8.07 12.40
N ALA A 82 -5.21 7.38 12.36
CA ALA A 82 -5.67 6.56 13.48
C ALA A 82 -4.68 5.41 13.76
N GLN A 83 -4.15 4.77 12.72
CA GLN A 83 -3.11 3.75 12.87
C GLN A 83 -1.80 4.36 13.39
N ALA A 84 -1.45 5.59 12.99
CA ALA A 84 -0.26 6.26 13.50
C ALA A 84 -0.34 6.57 15.00
N LEU A 85 -1.54 6.76 15.54
CA LEU A 85 -1.75 6.99 16.97
C LEU A 85 -1.50 5.73 17.84
N THR A 86 -1.49 4.53 17.28
CA THR A 86 -1.26 3.28 18.04
C THR A 86 0.11 3.23 18.74
N ASP A 87 1.07 3.99 18.23
CA ASP A 87 2.43 4.13 18.76
C ASP A 87 2.89 5.60 18.93
N ASN A 88 1.97 6.56 18.81
CA ASN A 88 2.21 7.99 19.04
C ASN A 88 1.02 8.62 19.81
N ALA A 89 0.37 7.87 20.68
CA ALA A 89 -0.80 8.34 21.44
C ALA A 89 -0.46 9.51 22.37
N ASP A 90 0.78 9.58 22.84
CA ASP A 90 1.31 10.65 23.69
C ASP A 90 1.68 11.94 22.92
N ASN A 91 1.71 11.89 21.58
CA ASN A 91 2.05 13.03 20.74
C ASN A 91 1.11 13.16 19.53
N PRO A 92 -0.20 13.41 19.73
CA PRO A 92 -1.17 13.54 18.65
C PRO A 92 -0.90 14.75 17.74
N GLU A 93 -0.28 15.80 18.27
CA GLU A 93 0.07 17.00 17.50
C GLU A 93 1.08 16.67 16.38
N LYS A 94 2.03 15.78 16.62
CA LYS A 94 2.92 15.27 15.58
C LYS A 94 2.14 14.66 14.40
N ILE A 95 1.11 13.88 14.68
CA ILE A 95 0.28 13.25 13.63
C ILE A 95 -0.50 14.33 12.89
N ARG A 96 -1.17 15.22 13.64
CA ARG A 96 -1.95 16.32 13.10
C ARG A 96 -1.16 17.19 12.11
N GLN A 97 0.05 17.61 12.50
CA GLN A 97 0.90 18.44 11.65
C GLN A 97 1.41 17.72 10.41
N ASN A 98 1.54 16.41 10.45
CA ASN A 98 2.06 15.65 9.33
C ASN A 98 1.00 15.16 8.34
N ILE A 99 -0.29 15.36 8.59
CA ILE A 99 -1.35 15.08 7.61
C ILE A 99 -1.10 15.87 6.33
N ILE A 100 -0.94 17.19 6.46
CA ILE A 100 -0.74 18.06 5.31
C ILE A 100 0.61 17.81 4.62
N GLU A 101 1.66 17.48 5.38
CA GLU A 101 2.97 17.17 4.82
C GLU A 101 2.92 15.93 3.92
N VAL A 102 2.22 14.88 4.35
CA VAL A 102 2.05 13.66 3.56
C VAL A 102 1.14 13.91 2.34
N ALA A 103 0.08 14.69 2.50
CA ALA A 103 -0.79 15.07 1.38
C ALA A 103 -0.02 15.85 0.29
N LEU A 104 0.80 16.82 0.71
CA LEU A 104 1.66 17.56 -0.21
C LEU A 104 2.67 16.65 -0.91
N ASP A 105 3.27 15.70 -0.19
CA ASP A 105 4.20 14.73 -0.78
C ASP A 105 3.50 13.80 -1.80
N TYR A 106 2.26 13.37 -1.54
CA TYR A 106 1.46 12.57 -2.46
C TYR A 106 1.17 13.33 -3.76
N LEU A 107 0.60 14.52 -3.65
CA LEU A 107 0.23 15.36 -4.79
C LEU A 107 1.47 15.77 -5.60
N SER A 108 2.55 16.16 -4.91
CA SER A 108 3.78 16.57 -5.59
C SER A 108 4.50 15.43 -6.27
N ALA A 109 4.40 14.20 -5.76
CA ALA A 109 4.94 13.02 -6.44
C ALA A 109 4.16 12.64 -7.71
N GLY A 110 2.93 13.16 -7.87
CA GLY A 110 2.14 12.97 -9.09
C GLY A 110 0.85 12.17 -8.91
N LEU A 111 0.40 11.95 -7.66
CA LEU A 111 -0.96 11.45 -7.44
C LEU A 111 -1.97 12.53 -7.81
N ASP A 112 -2.87 12.19 -8.72
CA ASP A 112 -3.90 13.07 -9.27
C ASP A 112 -5.22 12.86 -8.51
N PRO A 113 -5.75 13.86 -7.79
CA PRO A 113 -6.97 13.71 -7.01
C PRO A 113 -8.23 13.47 -7.85
N GLU A 114 -8.17 13.67 -9.17
CA GLU A 114 -9.27 13.32 -10.08
C GLU A 114 -9.27 11.83 -10.48
N LYS A 115 -8.14 11.13 -10.30
CA LYS A 115 -7.97 9.70 -10.60
C LYS A 115 -7.87 8.84 -9.35
N THR A 116 -7.42 9.43 -8.26
CA THR A 116 -7.08 8.75 -7.00
C THR A 116 -7.82 9.39 -5.84
N THR A 117 -8.57 8.61 -5.08
CA THR A 117 -9.22 9.09 -3.86
C THR A 117 -8.20 9.14 -2.72
N ILE A 118 -7.74 10.35 -2.37
CA ILE A 118 -6.84 10.57 -1.23
C ILE A 118 -7.67 10.96 -0.02
N PHE A 119 -7.57 10.20 1.08
CA PHE A 119 -8.41 10.39 2.24
C PHE A 119 -7.69 10.20 3.58
N ILE A 120 -8.28 10.70 4.66
CA ILE A 120 -7.79 10.56 6.03
C ILE A 120 -8.56 9.45 6.72
N GLN A 121 -7.86 8.47 7.30
CA GLN A 121 -8.43 7.27 7.92
C GLN A 121 -9.47 7.59 8.99
N SER A 122 -9.17 8.52 9.91
CA SER A 122 -10.07 8.90 11.01
C SER A 122 -11.37 9.58 10.54
N GLN A 123 -11.45 10.02 9.29
CA GLN A 123 -12.67 10.59 8.71
C GLN A 123 -13.65 9.53 8.19
N VAL A 124 -13.28 8.23 8.31
CA VAL A 124 -14.09 7.07 7.92
C VAL A 124 -14.36 6.20 9.16
N PRO A 125 -15.29 6.60 10.05
CA PRO A 125 -15.53 5.90 11.31
C PRO A 125 -16.04 4.47 11.14
N GLU A 126 -16.60 4.13 9.98
CA GLU A 126 -17.06 2.79 9.61
C GLU A 126 -15.94 1.73 9.72
N LEU A 127 -14.67 2.13 9.55
CA LEU A 127 -13.50 1.26 9.72
C LEU A 127 -13.37 0.75 11.16
N CYS A 128 -13.72 1.57 12.14
CA CYS A 128 -13.68 1.19 13.55
C CYS A 128 -14.72 0.12 13.86
N GLU A 129 -15.94 0.24 13.33
CA GLU A 129 -17.00 -0.75 13.53
C GLU A 129 -16.65 -2.08 12.86
N LEU A 130 -16.17 -2.07 11.62
CA LEU A 130 -15.67 -3.28 10.95
C LEU A 130 -14.55 -3.96 11.76
N THR A 131 -13.63 -3.18 12.32
CA THR A 131 -12.55 -3.69 13.17
C THR A 131 -13.11 -4.46 14.37
N VAL A 132 -14.13 -3.94 15.04
CA VAL A 132 -14.78 -4.61 16.19
C VAL A 132 -15.40 -5.94 15.77
N TYR A 133 -16.06 -5.99 14.61
CA TYR A 133 -16.63 -7.26 14.11
C TYR A 133 -15.55 -8.27 13.77
N TYR A 134 -14.45 -7.84 13.16
CA TYR A 134 -13.33 -8.71 12.79
C TYR A 134 -12.54 -9.23 13.99
N MET A 135 -12.46 -8.48 15.09
CA MET A 135 -11.87 -8.95 16.35
C MET A 135 -12.53 -10.23 16.87
N ASN A 136 -13.81 -10.47 16.54
CA ASN A 136 -14.51 -11.70 16.91
C ASN A 136 -14.15 -12.91 16.04
N LEU A 137 -13.46 -12.68 14.92
CA LEU A 137 -13.09 -13.71 13.94
C LEU A 137 -11.65 -14.18 14.06
N VAL A 138 -10.83 -13.54 14.90
CA VAL A 138 -9.40 -13.85 15.06
C VAL A 138 -9.06 -13.99 16.54
N THR A 139 -8.11 -14.89 16.85
CA THR A 139 -7.69 -15.09 18.25
C THR A 139 -6.45 -14.25 18.58
N VAL A 140 -6.29 -13.90 19.87
CA VAL A 140 -5.09 -13.24 20.39
C VAL A 140 -3.82 -14.00 19.98
N SER A 141 -3.82 -15.33 20.14
CA SER A 141 -2.70 -16.18 19.76
C SER A 141 -2.36 -16.11 18.26
N ARG A 142 -3.33 -15.92 17.39
CA ARG A 142 -3.08 -15.79 15.94
C ARG A 142 -2.40 -14.46 15.61
N VAL A 143 -2.87 -13.36 16.22
CA VAL A 143 -2.24 -12.04 16.07
C VAL A 143 -0.81 -12.05 16.63
N GLN A 144 -0.59 -12.60 17.82
CA GLN A 144 0.74 -12.70 18.42
C GLN A 144 1.74 -13.51 17.58
N ARG A 145 1.28 -14.49 16.82
CA ARG A 145 2.15 -15.31 15.95
C ARG A 145 2.51 -14.66 14.63
N ASN A 146 1.86 -13.55 14.27
CA ASN A 146 2.20 -12.82 13.04
C ASN A 146 3.66 -12.34 13.09
N PRO A 147 4.51 -12.67 12.09
CA PRO A 147 5.93 -12.34 12.09
C PRO A 147 6.22 -10.84 12.16
N THR A 148 5.42 -10.04 11.45
CA THR A 148 5.57 -8.58 11.41
C THR A 148 5.27 -7.99 12.78
N VAL A 149 4.17 -8.41 13.43
CA VAL A 149 3.81 -7.98 14.80
C VAL A 149 4.91 -8.32 15.79
N LYS A 150 5.46 -9.54 15.75
CA LYS A 150 6.57 -9.94 16.61
C LYS A 150 7.81 -9.06 16.46
N THR A 151 8.16 -8.77 15.21
CA THR A 151 9.32 -7.93 14.91
C THR A 151 9.10 -6.52 15.42
N GLU A 152 7.92 -5.93 15.18
CA GLU A 152 7.61 -4.58 15.63
C GLU A 152 7.53 -4.45 17.16
N ILE A 153 6.98 -5.44 17.88
CA ILE A 153 6.97 -5.48 19.34
C ILE A 153 8.39 -5.35 19.89
N LYS A 154 9.33 -6.13 19.33
CA LYS A 154 10.76 -6.07 19.72
C LYS A 154 11.38 -4.72 19.40
N MET A 155 11.18 -4.22 18.17
CA MET A 155 11.76 -2.94 17.73
C MET A 155 11.29 -1.74 18.56
N ARG A 156 10.10 -1.83 19.17
CA ARG A 156 9.49 -0.77 19.99
C ARG A 156 9.66 -0.97 21.49
N ASN A 157 10.31 -2.04 21.92
CA ASN A 157 10.46 -2.42 23.32
C ASN A 157 9.10 -2.59 24.05
N PHE A 158 8.08 -3.11 23.35
CA PHE A 158 6.75 -3.37 23.91
C PHE A 158 6.62 -4.77 24.56
N GLU A 159 7.70 -5.51 24.69
CA GLU A 159 7.68 -6.92 25.12
C GLU A 159 6.97 -7.15 26.46
N THR A 160 7.07 -6.21 27.39
CA THR A 160 6.45 -6.29 28.72
C THR A 160 5.11 -5.57 28.85
N SER A 161 4.80 -4.67 27.92
CA SER A 161 3.57 -3.84 27.98
C SER A 161 3.14 -3.42 26.57
N ILE A 162 2.35 -4.26 25.92
CA ILE A 162 1.84 -4.01 24.56
C ILE A 162 0.58 -3.15 24.66
N PRO A 163 0.54 -1.95 24.06
CA PRO A 163 -0.70 -1.19 23.99
C PRO A 163 -1.75 -1.96 23.18
N VAL A 164 -3.01 -1.98 23.65
CA VAL A 164 -4.10 -2.72 22.99
C VAL A 164 -4.31 -2.24 21.55
N GLY A 165 -4.29 -0.93 21.32
CA GLY A 165 -4.42 -0.37 19.97
C GLY A 165 -3.31 -0.86 19.04
N PHE A 166 -2.06 -0.90 19.53
CA PHE A 166 -0.95 -1.46 18.78
C PHE A 166 -1.13 -2.97 18.53
N PHE A 167 -1.63 -3.72 19.50
CA PHE A 167 -1.89 -5.15 19.32
C PHE A 167 -2.98 -5.44 18.30
N CYS A 168 -4.00 -4.57 18.23
CA CYS A 168 -5.15 -4.75 17.34
C CYS A 168 -4.95 -4.18 15.93
N TYR A 169 -3.88 -3.41 15.64
CA TYR A 169 -3.71 -2.77 14.33
C TYR A 169 -3.75 -3.74 13.13
N PRO A 170 -3.33 -5.02 13.22
CA PRO A 170 -3.45 -5.92 12.07
C PRO A 170 -4.89 -6.24 11.70
N VAL A 171 -5.78 -6.23 12.69
CA VAL A 171 -7.22 -6.41 12.47
C VAL A 171 -7.85 -5.13 11.91
N SER A 172 -7.41 -3.97 12.40
CA SER A 172 -7.80 -2.67 11.83
C SER A 172 -7.35 -2.54 10.37
N GLN A 173 -6.14 -2.98 10.04
CA GLN A 173 -5.66 -2.99 8.65
C GLN A 173 -6.53 -3.87 7.74
N ALA A 174 -7.05 -4.99 8.25
CA ALA A 174 -8.01 -5.80 7.50
C ALA A 174 -9.32 -5.04 7.23
N SER A 175 -9.79 -4.21 8.18
CA SER A 175 -10.96 -3.36 7.95
C SER A 175 -10.69 -2.25 6.94
N ASP A 176 -9.51 -1.63 6.99
CA ASP A 176 -9.08 -0.63 6.00
C ASP A 176 -9.15 -1.20 4.57
N ILE A 177 -8.68 -2.43 4.37
CA ILE A 177 -8.63 -3.08 3.05
C ILE A 177 -10.03 -3.47 2.58
N THR A 178 -10.80 -4.13 3.43
CA THR A 178 -12.09 -4.74 3.04
C THR A 178 -13.22 -3.73 2.91
N ALA A 179 -13.17 -2.60 3.64
CA ALA A 179 -14.17 -1.53 3.57
C ALA A 179 -14.31 -0.97 2.15
N PHE A 180 -13.22 -0.93 1.39
CA PHE A 180 -13.19 -0.45 0.01
C PHE A 180 -13.30 -1.58 -1.02
N ARG A 181 -13.52 -2.83 -0.59
CA ARG A 181 -13.53 -4.02 -1.46
C ARG A 181 -12.24 -4.12 -2.28
N ALA A 182 -11.11 -3.71 -1.71
CA ALA A 182 -9.84 -3.71 -2.40
C ALA A 182 -9.46 -5.12 -2.85
N THR A 183 -9.22 -5.27 -4.16
CA THR A 183 -8.75 -6.51 -4.77
C THR A 183 -7.23 -6.61 -4.71
N THR A 184 -6.55 -5.47 -4.61
CA THR A 184 -5.09 -5.39 -4.73
C THR A 184 -4.51 -4.40 -3.73
N VAL A 185 -3.47 -4.83 -3.02
CA VAL A 185 -2.74 -4.00 -2.05
C VAL A 185 -1.26 -3.95 -2.47
N PRO A 186 -0.81 -2.84 -3.09
CA PRO A 186 0.62 -2.64 -3.37
C PRO A 186 1.39 -2.45 -2.07
N ALA A 187 2.27 -3.39 -1.75
CA ALA A 187 3.04 -3.38 -0.50
C ALA A 187 4.35 -4.16 -0.61
N GLY A 188 5.28 -3.93 0.30
CA GLY A 188 6.51 -4.71 0.41
C GLY A 188 6.25 -6.09 1.03
N GLU A 189 7.21 -7.02 0.87
CA GLU A 189 7.14 -8.40 1.42
C GLU A 189 6.86 -8.45 2.92
N ASP A 190 7.31 -7.44 3.68
CA ASP A 190 7.06 -7.34 5.11
C ASP A 190 5.58 -7.19 5.48
N GLN A 191 4.73 -6.83 4.52
CA GLN A 191 3.28 -6.73 4.68
C GLN A 191 2.53 -8.01 4.27
N GLU A 192 3.19 -8.99 3.67
CA GLU A 192 2.56 -10.25 3.27
C GLU A 192 1.83 -10.95 4.44
N PRO A 193 2.41 -11.06 5.66
CA PRO A 193 1.70 -11.65 6.79
C PRO A 193 0.44 -10.87 7.25
N MET A 194 0.34 -9.57 6.90
CA MET A 194 -0.87 -8.78 7.18
C MET A 194 -1.96 -9.07 6.16
N ILE A 195 -1.59 -9.21 4.89
CA ILE A 195 -2.54 -9.59 3.83
C ILE A 195 -3.05 -11.00 4.05
N GLU A 196 -2.20 -11.96 4.47
CA GLU A 196 -2.63 -13.29 4.87
C GLU A 196 -3.65 -13.27 6.01
N LEU A 197 -3.41 -12.47 7.06
CA LEU A 197 -4.37 -12.31 8.15
C LEU A 197 -5.70 -11.72 7.67
N THR A 198 -5.65 -10.76 6.76
CA THR A 198 -6.84 -10.17 6.13
C THR A 198 -7.63 -11.24 5.37
N ARG A 199 -6.97 -12.07 4.56
CA ARG A 199 -7.59 -13.18 3.82
C ARG A 199 -8.22 -14.21 4.76
N GLU A 200 -7.56 -14.55 5.88
CA GLU A 200 -8.12 -15.42 6.91
C GLU A 200 -9.40 -14.83 7.52
N ILE A 201 -9.43 -13.54 7.81
CA ILE A 201 -10.62 -12.85 8.36
C ILE A 201 -11.74 -12.86 7.32
N VAL A 202 -11.46 -12.51 6.06
CA VAL A 202 -12.41 -12.54 4.94
C VAL A 202 -12.98 -13.96 4.76
N GLY A 203 -12.12 -14.96 4.68
CA GLY A 203 -12.53 -16.35 4.54
C GLY A 203 -13.44 -16.82 5.69
N ARG A 204 -13.10 -16.50 6.94
CA ARG A 204 -13.93 -16.79 8.11
C ARG A 204 -15.26 -16.08 8.06
N PHE A 205 -15.26 -14.78 7.76
CA PHE A 205 -16.48 -14.00 7.64
C PHE A 205 -17.42 -14.60 6.60
N ASN A 206 -16.91 -14.82 5.39
CA ASN A 206 -17.68 -15.35 4.28
C ASN A 206 -18.22 -16.77 4.53
N ASN A 207 -17.48 -17.60 5.27
CA ASN A 207 -17.91 -18.94 5.64
C ASN A 207 -19.04 -18.93 6.70
N ILE A 208 -19.05 -17.96 7.62
CA ILE A 208 -20.05 -17.89 8.70
C ILE A 208 -21.29 -17.15 8.22
N TYR A 209 -21.13 -16.03 7.54
CA TYR A 209 -22.20 -15.08 7.26
C TYR A 209 -22.64 -15.02 5.79
N GLY A 210 -21.96 -15.77 4.90
CA GLY A 210 -22.19 -15.74 3.46
C GLY A 210 -21.21 -14.82 2.72
N LYS A 211 -21.04 -15.05 1.42
CA LYS A 211 -20.09 -14.35 0.56
C LYS A 211 -20.40 -12.83 0.48
N THR A 212 -19.67 -12.03 1.22
CA THR A 212 -19.88 -10.57 1.36
C THR A 212 -18.61 -9.78 1.12
N LEU A 213 -17.49 -10.22 1.70
CA LEU A 213 -16.21 -9.52 1.64
C LEU A 213 -15.37 -10.02 0.48
N VAL A 214 -14.55 -9.12 -0.10
CA VAL A 214 -13.60 -9.42 -1.17
C VAL A 214 -12.24 -9.79 -0.58
N GLU A 215 -11.64 -10.86 -1.10
CA GLU A 215 -10.32 -11.32 -0.69
C GLU A 215 -9.24 -10.54 -1.46
N PRO A 216 -8.31 -9.85 -0.76
CA PRO A 216 -7.29 -9.04 -1.40
C PRO A 216 -6.07 -9.88 -1.82
N GLU A 217 -5.35 -9.38 -2.84
CA GLU A 217 -4.03 -9.89 -3.23
C GLU A 217 -2.96 -8.82 -2.97
N ILE A 218 -1.77 -9.27 -2.56
CA ILE A 218 -0.62 -8.39 -2.47
C ILE A 218 -0.02 -8.18 -3.86
N LEU A 219 0.34 -6.93 -4.17
CA LEU A 219 1.11 -6.59 -5.36
C LEU A 219 2.53 -6.18 -4.92
N LEU A 220 3.47 -7.07 -5.09
CA LEU A 220 4.87 -6.82 -4.75
C LEU A 220 5.54 -5.89 -5.78
N PRO A 221 6.59 -5.14 -5.39
CA PRO A 221 7.40 -4.37 -6.32
C PRO A 221 8.13 -5.26 -7.33
N ASP A 222 8.19 -4.82 -8.59
CA ASP A 222 8.81 -5.58 -9.69
C ASP A 222 10.34 -5.68 -9.57
N ASN A 223 10.99 -4.85 -8.73
CA ASN A 223 12.45 -4.79 -8.61
C ASN A 223 12.90 -4.83 -7.14
N ALA A 224 13.68 -5.84 -6.79
CA ALA A 224 14.26 -6.01 -5.46
C ALA A 224 15.18 -4.84 -5.02
N ALA A 225 15.88 -4.18 -5.98
CA ALA A 225 16.72 -3.00 -5.70
C ALA A 225 15.89 -1.79 -5.21
N CYS A 226 14.58 -1.74 -5.54
CA CYS A 226 13.67 -0.69 -5.11
C CYS A 226 13.14 -0.89 -3.68
N MET A 227 13.36 -2.06 -3.08
CA MET A 227 12.68 -2.43 -1.84
C MET A 227 13.25 -1.81 -0.57
N ARG A 228 14.54 -1.47 -0.51
CA ARG A 228 15.17 -0.92 0.71
C ARG A 228 16.36 -0.03 0.43
N LEU A 229 16.14 1.27 0.26
CA LEU A 229 17.25 2.21 0.28
C LEU A 229 17.84 2.32 1.68
N PRO A 230 19.18 2.18 1.85
CA PRO A 230 19.84 2.48 3.09
C PRO A 230 19.76 3.98 3.40
N GLY A 231 19.88 4.36 4.68
CA GLY A 231 20.15 5.74 5.04
C GLY A 231 21.50 6.22 4.47
N ILE A 232 21.68 7.52 4.42
CA ILE A 232 22.94 8.11 3.92
C ILE A 232 24.19 7.68 4.73
N ASP A 233 23.98 7.16 5.94
CA ASP A 233 25.00 6.65 6.85
C ASP A 233 25.43 5.20 6.54
N GLY A 234 24.75 4.50 5.64
CA GLY A 234 25.04 3.12 5.25
C GLY A 234 24.79 2.05 6.31
N LYS A 235 24.29 2.43 7.50
CA LYS A 235 24.19 1.51 8.66
C LYS A 235 22.84 0.85 8.79
N ALA A 236 21.78 1.54 8.42
CA ALA A 236 20.41 1.08 8.60
C ALA A 236 19.53 1.56 7.45
N LYS A 237 18.31 1.02 7.37
CA LYS A 237 17.26 1.54 6.49
C LYS A 237 17.07 3.04 6.74
N MET A 238 16.77 3.78 5.69
CA MET A 238 16.40 5.18 5.78
C MET A 238 15.27 5.37 6.80
N SER A 239 15.50 6.22 7.81
CA SER A 239 14.56 6.44 8.91
C SER A 239 14.59 7.89 9.37
N LYS A 240 13.39 8.45 9.57
CA LYS A 240 13.19 9.81 10.06
C LYS A 240 13.82 10.02 11.45
N SER A 241 13.71 9.03 12.33
CA SER A 241 14.24 9.10 13.69
C SER A 241 15.77 9.08 13.74
N LEU A 242 16.43 8.51 12.75
CA LEU A 242 17.89 8.46 12.65
C LEU A 242 18.47 9.70 11.94
N GLY A 243 17.62 10.56 11.34
CA GLY A 243 18.08 11.73 10.61
C GLY A 243 18.91 11.42 9.35
N ASN A 244 18.87 10.17 8.86
CA ASN A 244 19.66 9.67 7.74
C ASN A 244 18.89 9.68 6.40
N CYS A 245 17.85 10.53 6.27
CA CYS A 245 16.93 10.57 5.13
C CYS A 245 17.28 11.70 4.15
N ILE A 246 17.01 11.43 2.85
CA ILE A 246 16.79 12.47 1.84
C ILE A 246 15.27 12.56 1.65
N TYR A 247 14.69 13.73 1.97
CA TYR A 247 13.26 13.98 1.84
C TYR A 247 12.89 14.42 0.42
N LEU A 248 11.66 14.18 -0.01
CA LEU A 248 11.15 14.64 -1.31
C LEU A 248 11.15 16.17 -1.39
N SER A 249 10.96 16.83 -0.26
CA SER A 249 10.94 18.29 -0.11
C SER A 249 12.31 18.92 0.16
N ASP A 250 13.40 18.14 0.21
CA ASP A 250 14.75 18.70 0.43
C ASP A 250 15.14 19.64 -0.72
N THR A 251 15.77 20.75 -0.40
CA THR A 251 16.31 21.65 -1.43
C THR A 251 17.46 20.99 -2.21
N ALA A 252 17.73 21.46 -3.42
CA ALA A 252 18.88 20.97 -4.22
C ALA A 252 20.20 21.03 -3.44
N LYS A 253 20.38 22.09 -2.63
CA LYS A 253 21.54 22.28 -1.76
C LYS A 253 21.61 21.21 -0.65
N ASP A 254 20.47 20.88 -0.04
CA ASP A 254 20.40 19.86 1.02
C ASP A 254 20.63 18.46 0.45
N VAL A 255 20.03 18.14 -0.70
CA VAL A 255 20.28 16.88 -1.41
C VAL A 255 21.76 16.74 -1.72
N ALA A 256 22.37 17.75 -2.33
CA ALA A 256 23.81 17.73 -2.65
C ALA A 256 24.69 17.57 -1.40
N LYS A 257 24.35 18.24 -0.29
CA LYS A 257 25.05 18.10 1.00
C LYS A 257 24.94 16.69 1.55
N LYS A 258 23.73 16.13 1.55
CA LYS A 258 23.44 14.77 2.05
C LYS A 258 24.15 13.71 1.20
N VAL A 259 24.13 13.81 -0.13
CA VAL A 259 24.83 12.87 -1.03
C VAL A 259 26.36 12.96 -0.85
N LYS A 260 26.92 14.16 -0.71
CA LYS A 260 28.36 14.31 -0.44
C LYS A 260 28.78 13.62 0.86
N SER A 261 27.91 13.60 1.87
CA SER A 261 28.16 12.93 3.15
C SER A 261 27.79 11.44 3.18
N MET A 262 27.27 10.88 2.07
CA MET A 262 26.94 9.45 2.02
C MET A 262 28.14 8.58 2.34
N TYR A 263 27.87 7.51 3.09
CA TYR A 263 28.82 6.44 3.33
C TYR A 263 29.23 5.79 2.01
N THR A 264 30.52 5.58 1.87
CA THR A 264 31.17 4.88 0.74
C THR A 264 32.06 3.78 1.27
N ASP A 265 32.84 3.15 0.41
CA ASP A 265 33.80 2.12 0.81
C ASP A 265 34.92 2.71 1.68
N PRO A 266 35.10 2.27 2.94
CA PRO A 266 36.16 2.78 3.81
C PRO A 266 37.57 2.34 3.40
N LEU A 267 37.69 1.37 2.49
CA LEU A 267 38.99 0.89 1.98
C LEU A 267 39.43 1.64 0.72
N HIS A 268 38.52 2.38 0.07
CA HIS A 268 38.81 3.19 -1.12
C HIS A 268 39.34 4.57 -0.73
N LEU A 269 40.61 4.61 -0.26
CA LEU A 269 41.23 5.84 0.25
C LEU A 269 41.81 6.73 -0.86
N ASN A 270 42.32 6.13 -1.91
CA ASN A 270 42.84 6.84 -3.09
C ASN A 270 42.04 6.45 -4.32
N VAL A 271 42.00 7.33 -5.31
CA VAL A 271 41.31 7.09 -6.58
C VAL A 271 41.80 5.83 -7.31
N SER A 272 43.09 5.51 -7.14
CA SER A 272 43.71 4.32 -7.73
C SER A 272 43.39 3.01 -7.04
N ASP A 273 42.85 3.06 -5.84
CA ASP A 273 42.56 1.85 -5.07
C ASP A 273 41.32 1.13 -5.67
N PRO A 274 41.32 -0.21 -5.70
CA PRO A 274 40.11 -0.95 -6.03
C PRO A 274 39.00 -0.65 -5.04
N GLY A 275 37.79 -0.35 -5.53
CA GLY A 275 36.64 -0.05 -4.69
C GLY A 275 35.70 -1.24 -4.56
N HIS A 276 34.90 -1.26 -3.47
CA HIS A 276 33.88 -2.26 -3.20
C HIS A 276 32.46 -1.67 -3.35
N LEU A 277 31.57 -2.43 -3.97
CA LEU A 277 30.19 -2.00 -4.22
C LEU A 277 29.25 -2.39 -3.08
N GLU A 278 29.58 -3.43 -2.33
CA GLU A 278 28.75 -3.92 -1.22
C GLU A 278 28.63 -2.86 -0.12
N GLY A 279 27.39 -2.50 0.22
CA GLY A 279 27.13 -1.46 1.23
C GLY A 279 27.45 -0.03 0.79
N ASN A 280 27.94 0.19 -0.44
CA ASN A 280 28.28 1.50 -0.97
C ASN A 280 27.01 2.28 -1.36
N CYS A 281 26.60 3.22 -0.50
CA CYS A 281 25.33 3.94 -0.65
C CYS A 281 25.15 4.60 -2.03
N PRO A 282 26.09 5.40 -2.57
CA PRO A 282 25.95 5.98 -3.90
C PRO A 282 25.58 4.97 -4.98
N PHE A 283 26.19 3.80 -5.02
CA PHE A 283 25.88 2.77 -6.03
C PHE A 283 24.53 2.14 -5.81
N ILE A 284 24.11 1.89 -4.55
CA ILE A 284 22.75 1.40 -4.24
C ILE A 284 21.69 2.40 -4.72
N TYR A 285 21.92 3.70 -4.53
CA TYR A 285 21.02 4.74 -5.03
C TYR A 285 21.05 4.85 -6.56
N LEU A 286 22.22 4.69 -7.19
CA LEU A 286 22.31 4.62 -8.65
C LEU A 286 21.56 3.42 -9.20
N ASP A 287 21.58 2.26 -8.56
CA ASP A 287 20.78 1.09 -8.95
C ASP A 287 19.27 1.37 -8.94
N ALA A 288 18.82 2.25 -8.05
CA ALA A 288 17.40 2.59 -7.90
C ALA A 288 16.92 3.71 -8.84
N PHE A 289 17.81 4.63 -9.23
CA PHE A 289 17.43 5.85 -9.95
C PHE A 289 18.10 6.04 -11.31
N CYS A 290 19.25 5.38 -11.55
CA CYS A 290 20.00 5.58 -12.78
C CYS A 290 19.33 4.88 -13.96
N LYS A 291 19.34 5.57 -15.11
CA LYS A 291 18.98 5.05 -16.43
C LYS A 291 20.13 5.31 -17.38
N ASP A 292 20.21 4.53 -18.46
CA ASP A 292 21.31 4.67 -19.43
C ASP A 292 21.35 6.06 -20.07
N GLU A 293 20.21 6.72 -20.26
CA GLU A 293 20.11 8.08 -20.78
C GLU A 293 20.84 9.13 -19.92
N HIS A 294 20.99 8.89 -18.61
CA HIS A 294 21.67 9.80 -17.71
C HIS A 294 23.19 9.87 -17.99
N PHE A 295 23.77 8.80 -18.53
CA PHE A 295 25.19 8.79 -18.86
C PHE A 295 25.51 9.78 -19.96
N ALA A 296 24.77 9.77 -21.07
CA ALA A 296 24.98 10.73 -22.15
C ALA A 296 24.90 12.19 -21.67
N LYS A 297 24.07 12.46 -20.66
CA LYS A 297 23.82 13.81 -20.15
C LYS A 297 24.82 14.28 -19.09
N TYR A 298 25.22 13.40 -18.19
CA TYR A 298 25.95 13.77 -16.98
C TYR A 298 27.31 13.10 -16.81
N CYS A 299 27.58 11.97 -17.52
CA CYS A 299 28.83 11.22 -17.39
C CYS A 299 29.14 10.44 -18.68
N PRO A 300 29.40 11.16 -19.80
CA PRO A 300 29.54 10.56 -21.14
C PRO A 300 30.71 9.61 -21.33
N ASP A 301 31.59 9.53 -20.33
CA ASP A 301 32.71 8.57 -20.32
C ASP A 301 32.27 7.12 -20.15
N TYR A 302 31.01 6.89 -19.77
CA TYR A 302 30.41 5.56 -19.58
C TYR A 302 29.13 5.43 -20.39
N LYS A 303 28.81 4.21 -20.83
CA LYS A 303 27.59 3.89 -21.55
C LYS A 303 26.42 3.50 -20.60
N ASN A 304 26.76 2.87 -19.47
CA ASN A 304 25.80 2.36 -18.50
C ASN A 304 26.42 2.25 -17.10
N LEU A 305 25.58 1.92 -16.12
CA LEU A 305 25.98 1.82 -14.72
C LEU A 305 26.99 0.67 -14.49
N GLN A 306 26.93 -0.42 -15.26
CA GLN A 306 27.84 -1.53 -15.11
C GLN A 306 29.29 -1.12 -15.47
N GLU A 307 29.50 -0.38 -16.56
CA GLU A 307 30.81 0.15 -16.91
C GLU A 307 31.41 1.05 -15.82
N MET A 308 30.56 1.89 -15.19
CA MET A 308 31.00 2.72 -14.06
C MET A 308 31.38 1.87 -12.84
N LYS A 309 30.59 0.85 -12.51
CA LYS A 309 30.88 -0.11 -11.44
C LYS A 309 32.18 -0.88 -11.68
N ASP A 310 32.39 -1.36 -12.90
CA ASP A 310 33.60 -2.08 -13.28
C ASP A 310 34.85 -1.18 -13.19
N HIS A 311 34.71 0.11 -13.54
CA HIS A 311 35.79 1.07 -13.37
C HIS A 311 36.10 1.34 -11.89
N TYR A 312 35.07 1.50 -11.05
CA TYR A 312 35.22 1.69 -9.61
C TYR A 312 35.93 0.50 -8.95
N THR A 313 35.55 -0.72 -9.31
CA THR A 313 36.08 -1.95 -8.71
C THR A 313 37.51 -2.25 -9.11
N ARG A 314 37.96 -1.84 -10.28
CA ARG A 314 39.37 -1.99 -10.68
C ARG A 314 40.29 -0.84 -10.24
N GLY A 315 39.74 0.22 -9.68
CA GLY A 315 40.43 1.45 -9.33
C GLY A 315 40.54 2.44 -10.52
N GLY A 316 40.65 3.72 -10.19
CA GLY A 316 40.72 4.83 -11.15
C GLY A 316 39.50 5.77 -11.14
N LEU A 317 38.41 5.42 -10.43
CA LEU A 317 37.21 6.25 -10.30
C LEU A 317 36.98 6.66 -8.83
N GLY A 318 37.12 7.93 -8.54
CA GLY A 318 36.90 8.46 -7.17
C GLY A 318 35.44 8.63 -6.78
N ASP A 319 35.14 8.44 -5.48
CA ASP A 319 33.82 8.61 -4.88
C ASP A 319 33.17 9.96 -5.19
N GLY A 320 33.97 11.03 -5.29
CA GLY A 320 33.49 12.36 -5.62
C GLY A 320 32.79 12.44 -6.98
N THR A 321 33.30 11.71 -7.99
CA THR A 321 32.69 11.63 -9.32
C THR A 321 31.38 10.88 -9.29
N VAL A 322 31.35 9.72 -8.60
CA VAL A 322 30.13 8.91 -8.42
C VAL A 322 29.05 9.71 -7.70
N LYS A 323 29.41 10.39 -6.61
CA LYS A 323 28.47 11.26 -5.84
C LYS A 323 27.97 12.43 -6.67
N LYS A 324 28.83 13.06 -7.49
CA LYS A 324 28.40 14.14 -8.39
C LYS A 324 27.40 13.65 -9.44
N PHE A 325 27.63 12.47 -10.01
CA PHE A 325 26.71 11.84 -10.95
C PHE A 325 25.35 11.54 -10.28
N LEU A 326 25.37 10.95 -9.09
CA LEU A 326 24.15 10.70 -8.31
C LEU A 326 23.38 11.99 -7.97
N ILE A 327 24.07 13.08 -7.61
CA ILE A 327 23.41 14.38 -7.33
C ILE A 327 22.61 14.85 -8.55
N ASN A 328 23.17 14.76 -9.75
CA ASN A 328 22.49 15.18 -10.97
C ASN A 328 21.23 14.34 -11.23
N ILE A 329 21.30 13.02 -11.04
CA ILE A 329 20.17 12.11 -11.23
C ILE A 329 19.07 12.37 -10.20
N LEU A 330 19.44 12.54 -8.92
CA LEU A 330 18.46 12.83 -7.87
C LEU A 330 17.83 14.22 -8.08
N GLU A 331 18.58 15.18 -8.56
CA GLU A 331 18.05 16.50 -8.89
C GLU A 331 17.04 16.43 -10.05
N GLU A 332 17.33 15.67 -11.11
CA GLU A 332 16.38 15.45 -12.21
C GLU A 332 15.09 14.78 -11.73
N THR A 333 15.18 13.89 -10.75
CA THR A 333 14.01 13.23 -10.15
C THR A 333 13.23 14.16 -9.24
N LEU A 334 13.92 14.92 -8.37
CA LEU A 334 13.30 15.69 -7.30
C LEU A 334 12.86 17.10 -7.69
N ALA A 335 13.49 17.73 -8.70
CA ALA A 335 13.14 19.08 -9.10
C ALA A 335 11.66 19.20 -9.52
N PRO A 336 11.10 18.31 -10.38
CA PRO A 336 9.69 18.38 -10.74
C PRO A 336 8.74 18.15 -9.54
N ILE A 337 9.16 17.33 -8.57
CA ILE A 337 8.38 17.08 -7.34
C ILE A 337 8.36 18.34 -6.49
N ARG A 338 9.51 19.01 -6.31
CA ARG A 338 9.58 20.26 -5.56
C ARG A 338 8.79 21.39 -6.20
N GLU A 339 8.84 21.50 -7.53
CA GLU A 339 8.09 22.52 -8.27
C GLU A 339 6.58 22.32 -8.05
N ARG A 340 6.06 21.11 -8.22
CA ARG A 340 4.65 20.81 -7.93
C ARG A 340 4.30 21.07 -6.47
N ARG A 341 5.18 20.71 -5.54
CA ARG A 341 4.96 20.98 -4.12
C ARG A 341 4.81 22.46 -3.84
N GLN A 342 5.68 23.31 -4.40
CA GLN A 342 5.60 24.75 -4.26
C GLN A 342 4.28 25.34 -4.80
N GLU A 343 3.70 24.74 -5.85
CA GLU A 343 2.38 25.16 -6.34
C GLU A 343 1.27 24.83 -5.33
N PHE A 344 1.25 23.60 -4.79
CA PHE A 344 0.27 23.22 -3.78
C PHE A 344 0.42 23.99 -2.45
N GLU A 345 1.63 24.34 -2.07
CA GLU A 345 1.91 25.12 -0.87
C GLU A 345 1.34 26.56 -0.93
N LYS A 346 1.04 27.07 -2.13
CA LYS A 346 0.42 28.40 -2.30
C LYS A 346 -1.06 28.41 -1.88
N ASP A 347 -1.74 27.26 -1.90
CA ASP A 347 -3.16 27.15 -1.55
C ASP A 347 -3.42 25.90 -0.69
N ILE A 348 -3.00 25.96 0.55
CA ILE A 348 -3.23 24.89 1.53
C ILE A 348 -4.73 24.61 1.77
N PRO A 349 -5.64 25.62 1.81
CA PRO A 349 -7.08 25.36 1.85
C PRO A 349 -7.54 24.42 0.74
N ALA A 350 -7.11 24.60 -0.52
CA ALA A 350 -7.46 23.70 -1.63
C ALA A 350 -6.95 22.27 -1.40
N VAL A 351 -5.79 22.08 -0.79
CA VAL A 351 -5.30 20.74 -0.42
C VAL A 351 -6.20 20.11 0.63
N PHE A 352 -6.67 20.85 1.63
CA PHE A 352 -7.66 20.33 2.58
C PHE A 352 -9.00 20.00 1.94
N ASP A 353 -9.45 20.77 0.94
CA ASP A 353 -10.67 20.45 0.18
C ASP A 353 -10.53 19.15 -0.63
N ILE A 354 -9.35 18.85 -1.18
CA ILE A 354 -9.05 17.56 -1.81
C ILE A 354 -9.21 16.42 -0.78
N LEU A 355 -8.59 16.55 0.40
CA LEU A 355 -8.67 15.55 1.46
C LEU A 355 -10.10 15.36 1.97
N LYS A 356 -10.86 16.44 2.11
CA LYS A 356 -12.25 16.41 2.54
C LYS A 356 -13.12 15.64 1.54
N ARG A 357 -13.09 16.02 0.25
CA ARG A 357 -13.84 15.32 -0.81
C ARG A 357 -13.47 13.84 -0.89
N GLY A 358 -12.17 13.53 -0.84
CA GLY A 358 -11.69 12.15 -0.82
C GLY A 358 -12.18 11.36 0.40
N SER A 359 -12.21 11.99 1.58
CA SER A 359 -12.71 11.35 2.80
C SER A 359 -14.22 11.14 2.76
N GLU A 360 -14.99 12.07 2.22
CA GLU A 360 -16.44 11.94 2.04
C GLU A 360 -16.76 10.79 1.07
N GLU A 361 -16.05 10.68 -0.05
CA GLU A 361 -16.21 9.57 -1.00
C GLU A 361 -15.78 8.23 -0.37
N ALA A 362 -14.63 8.18 0.31
CA ALA A 362 -14.17 6.99 1.00
C ALA A 362 -15.20 6.52 2.05
N ARG A 363 -15.75 7.44 2.84
CA ARG A 363 -16.78 7.15 3.82
C ARG A 363 -18.05 6.59 3.18
N ARG A 364 -18.49 7.16 2.07
CA ARG A 364 -19.67 6.67 1.33
C ARG A 364 -19.50 5.20 0.92
N VAL A 365 -18.32 4.82 0.43
CA VAL A 365 -18.04 3.44 0.02
C VAL A 365 -17.94 2.51 1.22
N ALA A 366 -17.23 2.93 2.27
CA ALA A 366 -17.08 2.14 3.49
C ALA A 366 -18.43 1.91 4.18
N ALA A 367 -19.32 2.91 4.21
CA ALA A 367 -20.67 2.78 4.75
C ALA A 367 -21.50 1.74 3.99
N ALA A 368 -21.43 1.71 2.66
CA ALA A 368 -22.13 0.71 1.86
C ALA A 368 -21.62 -0.72 2.15
N THR A 369 -20.31 -0.89 2.32
CA THR A 369 -19.74 -2.19 2.69
C THR A 369 -20.15 -2.60 4.11
N LEU A 370 -20.12 -1.64 5.05
CA LEU A 370 -20.56 -1.89 6.43
C LEU A 370 -22.06 -2.31 6.49
N ASP A 371 -22.92 -1.70 5.68
CA ASP A 371 -24.32 -2.09 5.58
C ASP A 371 -24.48 -3.53 5.07
N ASP A 372 -23.71 -3.94 4.07
CA ASP A 372 -23.71 -5.33 3.60
C ASP A 372 -23.22 -6.29 4.69
N VAL A 373 -22.17 -5.91 5.45
CA VAL A 373 -21.67 -6.68 6.60
C VAL A 373 -22.76 -6.82 7.68
N ARG A 374 -23.43 -5.74 8.04
CA ARG A 374 -24.52 -5.76 9.04
C ARG A 374 -25.69 -6.65 8.59
N ARG A 375 -26.07 -6.60 7.31
CA ARG A 375 -27.11 -7.48 6.74
C ARG A 375 -26.68 -8.95 6.79
N ALA A 376 -25.45 -9.26 6.38
CA ALA A 376 -24.91 -10.61 6.42
C ALA A 376 -24.89 -11.17 7.86
N MET A 377 -24.51 -10.35 8.83
CA MET A 377 -24.50 -10.70 10.26
C MET A 377 -25.90 -10.69 10.91
N ARG A 378 -26.94 -10.24 10.19
CA ARG A 378 -28.32 -10.07 10.69
C ARG A 378 -28.43 -9.15 11.90
N ILE A 379 -27.67 -8.06 11.93
CA ILE A 379 -27.72 -7.03 12.96
C ILE A 379 -28.30 -5.71 12.45
N ASN A 380 -28.95 -5.73 11.30
CA ASN A 380 -29.70 -4.65 10.67
C ASN A 380 -31.17 -4.63 11.16
N TYR A 381 -31.38 -4.72 12.45
CA TYR A 381 -32.66 -4.99 13.12
C TYR A 381 -33.84 -4.12 12.64
N PHE A 382 -33.61 -2.84 12.34
CA PHE A 382 -34.68 -1.91 11.96
C PHE A 382 -35.01 -1.97 10.46
N ASP A 383 -34.11 -2.53 9.63
CA ASP A 383 -34.27 -2.68 8.19
C ASP A 383 -34.74 -4.11 7.82
N ASP A 384 -34.92 -5.00 8.80
CA ASP A 384 -35.38 -6.39 8.63
C ASP A 384 -36.89 -6.49 8.95
N ALA A 385 -37.72 -6.24 7.93
CA ALA A 385 -39.15 -6.29 8.05
C ALA A 385 -39.68 -7.69 8.42
N ASP A 386 -39.02 -8.75 7.96
CA ASP A 386 -39.38 -10.12 8.26
C ASP A 386 -39.16 -10.45 9.74
N LEU A 387 -37.99 -10.04 10.28
CA LEU A 387 -37.71 -10.16 11.71
C LEU A 387 -38.79 -9.46 12.54
N ILE A 388 -39.14 -8.22 12.19
CA ILE A 388 -40.15 -7.44 12.91
C ILE A 388 -41.50 -8.15 12.86
N ALA A 389 -41.92 -8.65 11.68
CA ALA A 389 -43.20 -9.37 11.51
C ALA A 389 -43.23 -10.69 12.29
N GLU A 390 -42.13 -11.47 12.26
CA GLU A 390 -42.00 -12.71 13.03
C GLU A 390 -42.09 -12.45 14.54
N GLN A 391 -41.37 -11.46 15.05
CA GLN A 391 -41.42 -11.10 16.47
C GLN A 391 -42.80 -10.58 16.87
N ALA A 392 -43.48 -9.77 16.04
CA ALA A 392 -44.82 -9.31 16.30
C ALA A 392 -45.80 -10.48 16.45
N LYS A 393 -45.76 -11.48 15.57
CA LYS A 393 -46.58 -12.69 15.65
C LYS A 393 -46.29 -13.51 16.91
N LYS A 394 -45.04 -13.64 17.32
CA LYS A 394 -44.61 -14.41 18.49
C LYS A 394 -45.18 -13.85 19.80
N TYR A 395 -45.34 -12.54 19.90
CA TYR A 395 -45.83 -11.85 21.11
C TYR A 395 -47.30 -11.41 21.03
N GLN A 396 -47.97 -11.62 19.89
CA GLN A 396 -49.43 -11.52 19.82
C GLN A 396 -50.02 -12.78 20.47
N LYS A 397 -50.40 -12.68 21.74
CA LYS A 397 -51.13 -13.73 22.48
C LYS A 397 -52.62 -13.49 22.40
#